data_83f4a32353d3e0df9e78278b00692835
#
_entry.id   83f4a32353d3e0df9e78278b00692835
#
_cell.length_a   1.000
_cell.length_b   1.000
_cell.length_c   1.000
_cell.angle_alpha   90.00
_cell.angle_beta   90.00
_cell.angle_gamma   90.00
#
_symmetry.space_group_name_H-M   'P 1'
#
loop_
_entity.id
_entity.type
_entity.pdbx_description
1 polymer ?
#
loop_
_entity_poly.entity_id
_entity_poly.type
_entity_poly.pdbx_seq_one_letter_code
_entity_poly.pdbx_strand_id
1 'polypeptide(L)'
;MIKQLLITLTLLATMTGAVAQEAYNEAIRMAKAVADDTSRTLEERKIATFKKDALYYLGSQSYKLTPDSSASMLDYQALALFQFINLFQGRLAMSKPKDRPAIINLFKSISLAHPRFHDPNKEYVLAYITNEGYVTKLSLDTDWVAAYNDIKRRMTSR
;
A
#
# COMPACT_ATOMS: atom_id res chain seq x y z
N MET A 1 10.80 -2.48 24.11
CA MET A 1 10.22 -1.58 23.07
C MET A 1 9.50 -2.34 21.94
N ILE A 2 8.70 -3.37 22.27
CA ILE A 2 7.98 -4.21 21.29
C ILE A 2 6.45 -4.08 21.46
N LYS A 3 5.97 -3.18 22.32
CA LYS A 3 4.55 -3.11 22.69
C LYS A 3 3.65 -2.17 21.88
N GLN A 4 4.15 -1.47 20.87
CA GLN A 4 3.35 -0.51 20.10
C GLN A 4 2.95 -0.99 18.69
N LEU A 5 3.30 -2.21 18.29
CA LEU A 5 3.00 -2.73 16.94
C LEU A 5 1.71 -3.56 16.85
N LEU A 6 0.96 -3.70 17.94
CA LEU A 6 -0.15 -4.68 18.02
C LEU A 6 -1.57 -4.08 18.09
N ILE A 7 -1.73 -2.78 17.88
CA ILE A 7 -3.06 -2.13 18.09
C ILE A 7 -3.87 -1.91 16.80
N THR A 8 -3.43 -2.36 15.64
CA THR A 8 -4.10 -2.01 14.38
C THR A 8 -4.89 -3.13 13.71
N LEU A 9 -5.21 -4.23 14.39
CA LEU A 9 -5.86 -5.35 13.68
C LEU A 9 -7.21 -5.82 14.26
N THR A 10 -7.85 -5.08 15.16
CA THR A 10 -9.08 -5.56 15.79
C THR A 10 -10.37 -4.81 15.40
N LEU A 11 -10.36 -4.00 14.35
CA LEU A 11 -11.54 -3.19 13.96
C LEU A 11 -12.28 -3.69 12.70
N LEU A 12 -12.22 -4.98 12.38
CA LEU A 12 -12.73 -5.48 11.10
C LEU A 12 -13.92 -6.43 11.19
N ALA A 13 -14.74 -6.35 12.19
CA ALA A 13 -15.84 -7.33 12.27
C ALA A 13 -17.17 -6.72 12.72
N THR A 14 -17.67 -5.66 12.07
CA THR A 14 -19.13 -5.40 12.02
C THR A 14 -19.39 -4.13 11.19
N MET A 15 -19.52 -4.21 9.88
CA MET A 15 -20.04 -3.08 9.11
C MET A 15 -21.05 -3.56 8.07
N THR A 16 -22.30 -3.51 8.45
CA THR A 16 -23.44 -3.60 7.56
C THR A 16 -23.79 -2.19 7.04
N GLY A 17 -23.61 -1.95 5.76
CA GLY A 17 -24.56 -1.23 4.93
C GLY A 17 -24.72 0.28 5.02
N ALA A 18 -23.80 1.09 5.58
CA ALA A 18 -23.93 2.56 5.49
C ALA A 18 -22.61 3.37 5.55
N VAL A 19 -21.45 2.75 5.49
CA VAL A 19 -20.16 3.44 5.68
C VAL A 19 -19.21 3.10 4.52
N ALA A 20 -19.68 3.38 3.32
CA ALA A 20 -18.82 3.28 2.13
C ALA A 20 -17.70 4.33 2.21
N GLN A 21 -16.44 3.90 2.05
CA GLN A 21 -15.21 4.68 2.09
C GLN A 21 -14.68 5.04 3.49
N GLU A 22 -15.16 4.44 4.56
CA GLU A 22 -14.62 4.74 5.90
C GLU A 22 -13.19 4.25 6.07
N ALA A 23 -12.91 3.02 5.66
CA ALA A 23 -11.57 2.44 5.74
C ALA A 23 -10.57 3.19 4.85
N TYR A 24 -10.99 3.61 3.66
CA TYR A 24 -10.19 4.42 2.74
C TYR A 24 -9.86 5.80 3.35
N ASN A 25 -10.85 6.51 3.86
CA ASN A 25 -10.65 7.82 4.47
C ASN A 25 -9.76 7.75 5.71
N GLU A 26 -9.98 6.75 6.56
CA GLU A 26 -9.14 6.52 7.73
C GLU A 26 -7.71 6.19 7.35
N ALA A 27 -7.49 5.37 6.31
CA ALA A 27 -6.17 5.04 5.80
C ALA A 27 -5.41 6.29 5.31
N ILE A 28 -6.08 7.21 4.60
CA ILE A 28 -5.50 8.50 4.21
C ILE A 28 -5.12 9.32 5.45
N ARG A 29 -6.03 9.43 6.42
CA ARG A 29 -5.78 10.18 7.66
C ARG A 29 -4.55 9.64 8.41
N MET A 30 -4.46 8.32 8.56
CA MET A 30 -3.33 7.66 9.22
C MET A 30 -2.02 7.87 8.46
N ALA A 31 -2.02 7.68 7.14
CA ALA A 31 -0.84 7.86 6.31
C ALA A 31 -0.35 9.32 6.35
N LYS A 32 -1.28 10.29 6.25
CA LYS A 32 -0.97 11.71 6.34
C LYS A 32 -0.39 12.09 7.69
N ALA A 33 -0.98 11.62 8.78
CA ALA A 33 -0.49 11.91 10.14
C ALA A 33 0.98 11.48 10.33
N VAL A 34 1.35 10.29 9.84
CA VAL A 34 2.74 9.81 9.93
C VAL A 34 3.67 10.55 8.97
N ALA A 35 3.21 10.87 7.75
CA ALA A 35 4.02 11.58 6.76
C ALA A 35 4.38 13.01 7.22
N ASP A 36 3.46 13.67 7.92
CA ASP A 36 3.61 15.05 8.39
C ASP A 36 4.30 15.14 9.78
N ASP A 37 4.41 14.04 10.52
CA ASP A 37 5.01 14.00 11.86
C ASP A 37 6.53 14.06 11.79
N THR A 38 7.08 15.23 12.06
CA THR A 38 8.54 15.48 12.04
C THR A 38 9.31 14.74 13.14
N SER A 39 8.66 14.20 14.15
CA SER A 39 9.29 13.36 15.18
C SER A 39 9.59 11.94 14.72
N ARG A 40 8.99 11.51 13.61
CA ARG A 40 9.23 10.22 12.98
C ARG A 40 10.50 10.20 12.16
N THR A 41 11.06 9.01 11.97
CA THR A 41 12.23 8.84 11.10
C THR A 41 11.89 9.20 9.65
N LEU A 42 12.90 9.61 8.89
CA LEU A 42 12.72 9.92 7.46
C LEU A 42 12.18 8.72 6.68
N GLU A 43 12.59 7.50 7.03
CA GLU A 43 12.12 6.27 6.40
C GLU A 43 10.63 6.03 6.65
N GLU A 44 10.16 6.15 7.90
CA GLU A 44 8.74 6.04 8.23
C GLU A 44 7.89 7.06 7.48
N ARG A 45 8.37 8.31 7.42
CA ARG A 45 7.67 9.38 6.70
C ARG A 45 7.62 9.15 5.20
N LYS A 46 8.70 8.66 4.58
CA LYS A 46 8.72 8.30 3.15
C LYS A 46 7.73 7.18 2.82
N ILE A 47 7.67 6.14 3.65
CA ILE A 47 6.71 5.04 3.48
C ILE A 47 5.27 5.54 3.64
N ALA A 48 5.01 6.37 4.64
CA ALA A 48 3.70 6.97 4.85
C ALA A 48 3.31 7.91 3.68
N THR A 49 4.25 8.66 3.14
CA THR A 49 4.04 9.48 1.93
C THR A 49 3.66 8.60 0.74
N PHE A 50 4.36 7.49 0.53
CA PHE A 50 3.97 6.55 -0.54
C PHE A 50 2.56 6.01 -0.34
N LYS A 51 2.20 5.57 0.87
CA LYS A 51 0.84 5.10 1.17
C LYS A 51 -0.21 6.18 0.86
N LYS A 52 0.03 7.41 1.31
CA LYS A 52 -0.83 8.56 1.04
C LYS A 52 -1.00 8.79 -0.46
N ASP A 53 0.10 8.82 -1.21
CA ASP A 53 0.08 9.11 -2.63
C ASP A 53 -0.60 7.97 -3.44
N ALA A 54 -0.40 6.72 -3.04
CA ALA A 54 -1.10 5.58 -3.63
C ALA A 54 -2.62 5.64 -3.38
N LEU A 55 -3.04 6.04 -2.18
CA LEU A 55 -4.47 6.24 -1.87
C LEU A 55 -5.06 7.40 -2.68
N TYR A 56 -4.38 8.54 -2.77
CA TYR A 56 -4.84 9.65 -3.61
C TYR A 56 -4.91 9.27 -5.09
N TYR A 57 -3.95 8.48 -5.57
CA TYR A 57 -3.99 7.96 -6.93
C TYR A 57 -5.22 7.08 -7.15
N LEU A 58 -5.48 6.11 -6.26
CA LEU A 58 -6.68 5.28 -6.30
C LEU A 58 -7.97 6.12 -6.34
N GLY A 59 -8.08 7.09 -5.46
CA GLY A 59 -9.23 8.00 -5.41
C GLY A 59 -9.37 8.81 -6.70
N SER A 60 -8.27 9.34 -7.24
CA SER A 60 -8.28 10.11 -8.49
C SER A 60 -8.70 9.29 -9.71
N GLN A 61 -8.48 7.97 -9.68
CA GLN A 61 -8.84 7.06 -10.77
C GLN A 61 -10.21 6.40 -10.59
N SER A 62 -10.80 6.53 -9.40
CA SER A 62 -12.07 5.85 -9.06
C SER A 62 -13.26 6.29 -9.90
N TYR A 63 -13.21 7.48 -10.53
CA TYR A 63 -14.24 7.95 -11.46
C TYR A 63 -14.42 7.06 -12.70
N LYS A 64 -13.43 6.20 -13.00
CA LYS A 64 -13.51 5.21 -14.08
C LYS A 64 -14.43 4.03 -13.73
N LEU A 65 -14.93 3.98 -12.51
CA LEU A 65 -15.80 2.94 -11.98
C LEU A 65 -17.20 3.50 -11.73
N THR A 66 -18.20 2.62 -11.63
CA THR A 66 -19.52 3.04 -11.16
C THR A 66 -19.46 3.46 -9.69
N PRO A 67 -20.30 4.40 -9.21
CA PRO A 67 -20.27 4.88 -7.83
C PRO A 67 -20.31 3.77 -6.79
N ASP A 68 -21.20 2.79 -6.95
CA ASP A 68 -21.36 1.68 -6.00
C ASP A 68 -20.13 0.76 -5.96
N SER A 69 -19.50 0.53 -7.12
CA SER A 69 -18.28 -0.28 -7.21
C SER A 69 -17.06 0.47 -6.70
N SER A 70 -17.04 1.81 -6.81
CA SER A 70 -15.87 2.60 -6.40
C SER A 70 -15.69 2.64 -4.90
N ALA A 71 -16.78 2.76 -4.13
CA ALA A 71 -16.71 2.88 -2.68
C ALA A 71 -16.11 1.66 -1.99
N SER A 72 -16.68 0.48 -2.22
CA SER A 72 -16.16 -0.77 -1.65
C SER A 72 -14.78 -1.12 -2.21
N MET A 73 -14.52 -0.83 -3.49
CA MET A 73 -13.20 -1.02 -4.08
C MET A 73 -12.13 -0.20 -3.33
N LEU A 74 -12.39 1.08 -3.07
CA LEU A 74 -11.43 1.94 -2.37
C LEU A 74 -11.09 1.41 -0.97
N ASP A 75 -12.09 0.94 -0.22
CA ASP A 75 -11.85 0.36 1.11
C ASP A 75 -11.01 -0.91 1.05
N TYR A 76 -11.33 -1.84 0.15
CA TYR A 76 -10.54 -3.08 -0.01
C TYR A 76 -9.11 -2.81 -0.49
N GLN A 77 -8.93 -1.90 -1.42
CA GLN A 77 -7.61 -1.51 -1.92
C GLN A 77 -6.78 -0.82 -0.83
N ALA A 78 -7.38 0.05 -0.04
CA ALA A 78 -6.70 0.72 1.06
C ALA A 78 -6.18 -0.27 2.11
N LEU A 79 -7.03 -1.21 2.53
CA LEU A 79 -6.65 -2.26 3.48
C LEU A 79 -5.52 -3.14 2.93
N ALA A 80 -5.66 -3.57 1.66
CA ALA A 80 -4.66 -4.42 1.01
C ALA A 80 -3.32 -3.69 0.81
N LEU A 81 -3.34 -2.41 0.46
CA LEU A 81 -2.14 -1.57 0.41
C LEU A 81 -1.37 -1.59 1.73
N PHE A 82 -2.06 -1.34 2.84
CA PHE A 82 -1.42 -1.33 4.16
C PHE A 82 -0.86 -2.71 4.51
N GLN A 83 -1.60 -3.78 4.25
CA GLN A 83 -1.13 -5.14 4.49
C GLN A 83 0.09 -5.49 3.64
N PHE A 84 0.09 -5.12 2.36
CA PHE A 84 1.21 -5.35 1.44
C PHE A 84 2.47 -4.60 1.91
N ILE A 85 2.34 -3.33 2.26
CA ILE A 85 3.48 -2.53 2.74
C ILE A 85 3.99 -3.02 4.10
N ASN A 86 3.10 -3.38 5.03
CA ASN A 86 3.51 -3.93 6.33
C ASN A 86 4.26 -5.25 6.16
N LEU A 87 3.81 -6.11 5.26
CA LEU A 87 4.50 -7.36 4.94
C LEU A 87 5.88 -7.09 4.31
N PHE A 88 5.98 -6.12 3.39
CA PHE A 88 7.24 -5.68 2.80
C PHE A 88 8.24 -5.20 3.87
N GLN A 89 7.81 -4.28 4.73
CA GLN A 89 8.65 -3.75 5.81
C GLN A 89 9.08 -4.85 6.79
N GLY A 90 8.15 -5.72 7.20
CA GLY A 90 8.45 -6.84 8.08
C GLY A 90 9.51 -7.78 7.50
N ARG A 91 9.42 -8.08 6.19
CA ARG A 91 10.42 -8.91 5.50
C ARG A 91 11.77 -8.24 5.40
N LEU A 92 11.83 -6.94 5.13
CA LEU A 92 13.09 -6.21 5.12
C LEU A 92 13.75 -6.16 6.50
N ALA A 93 12.96 -5.93 7.56
CA ALA A 93 13.46 -5.88 8.93
C ALA A 93 14.05 -7.21 9.40
N MET A 94 13.46 -8.33 8.97
CA MET A 94 13.92 -9.70 9.33
C MET A 94 15.01 -10.23 8.43
N SER A 95 15.37 -9.53 7.34
CA SER A 95 16.33 -10.02 6.35
C SER A 95 17.75 -9.56 6.64
N LYS A 96 18.73 -10.38 6.23
CA LYS A 96 20.13 -9.97 6.19
C LYS A 96 20.32 -8.91 5.09
N PRO A 97 21.27 -7.97 5.25
CA PRO A 97 21.53 -6.92 4.26
C PRO A 97 21.69 -7.42 2.82
N LYS A 98 22.38 -8.57 2.63
CA LYS A 98 22.60 -9.18 1.32
C LYS A 98 21.33 -9.68 0.62
N ASP A 99 20.27 -9.98 1.39
CA ASP A 99 19.01 -10.53 0.88
C ASP A 99 17.96 -9.45 0.57
N ARG A 100 18.17 -8.23 1.07
CA ARG A 100 17.24 -7.09 0.88
C ARG A 100 16.97 -6.75 -0.57
N PRO A 101 17.96 -6.71 -1.49
CA PRO A 101 17.69 -6.42 -2.90
C PRO A 101 16.72 -7.42 -3.55
N ALA A 102 16.83 -8.70 -3.19
CA ALA A 102 15.93 -9.74 -3.71
C ALA A 102 14.49 -9.53 -3.22
N ILE A 103 14.30 -9.14 -1.95
CA ILE A 103 12.99 -8.81 -1.38
C ILE A 103 12.41 -7.59 -2.07
N ILE A 104 13.17 -6.50 -2.22
CA ILE A 104 12.72 -5.28 -2.90
C ILE A 104 12.28 -5.61 -4.33
N ASN A 105 13.08 -6.37 -5.07
CA ASN A 105 12.76 -6.75 -6.44
C ASN A 105 11.51 -7.66 -6.52
N LEU A 106 11.31 -8.55 -5.58
CA LEU A 106 10.11 -9.39 -5.52
C LEU A 106 8.84 -8.54 -5.35
N PHE A 107 8.82 -7.66 -4.35
CA PHE A 107 7.65 -6.81 -4.10
C PHE A 107 7.40 -5.82 -5.24
N LYS A 108 8.48 -5.23 -5.81
CA LYS A 108 8.40 -4.38 -6.99
C LYS A 108 7.80 -5.14 -8.19
N SER A 109 8.27 -6.33 -8.50
CA SER A 109 7.77 -7.12 -9.62
C SER A 109 6.29 -7.50 -9.48
N ILE A 110 5.86 -7.82 -8.26
CA ILE A 110 4.45 -8.12 -7.98
C ILE A 110 3.59 -6.86 -8.14
N SER A 111 4.01 -5.72 -7.61
CA SER A 111 3.30 -4.44 -7.80
C SER A 111 3.10 -4.12 -9.28
N LEU A 112 4.15 -4.30 -10.08
CA LEU A 112 4.10 -4.06 -11.54
C LEU A 112 3.26 -5.08 -12.31
N ALA A 113 3.17 -6.33 -11.81
CA ALA A 113 2.42 -7.40 -12.48
C ALA A 113 0.89 -7.24 -12.36
N HIS A 114 0.43 -6.40 -11.45
CA HIS A 114 -0.99 -6.23 -11.15
C HIS A 114 -1.44 -4.77 -11.31
N PRO A 115 -1.41 -4.16 -12.52
CA PRO A 115 -1.91 -2.81 -12.72
C PRO A 115 -3.43 -2.78 -12.53
N ARG A 116 -3.94 -1.77 -11.79
CA ARG A 116 -5.39 -1.64 -11.52
C ARG A 116 -6.14 -0.93 -12.63
N PHE A 117 -5.59 0.17 -13.13
CA PHE A 117 -6.28 1.05 -14.07
C PHE A 117 -5.65 1.05 -15.46
N HIS A 118 -4.49 0.41 -15.63
CA HIS A 118 -3.70 0.47 -16.86
C HIS A 118 -3.50 1.91 -17.34
N ASP A 119 -3.02 2.78 -16.43
CA ASP A 119 -2.94 4.22 -16.62
C ASP A 119 -2.18 4.55 -17.91
N PRO A 120 -2.79 5.33 -18.82
CA PRO A 120 -2.11 5.81 -20.03
C PRO A 120 -0.93 6.75 -19.70
N ASN A 121 -0.93 7.42 -18.53
CA ASN A 121 0.16 8.27 -18.07
C ASN A 121 1.27 7.44 -17.40
N LYS A 122 1.84 6.51 -18.15
CA LYS A 122 2.91 5.61 -17.67
C LYS A 122 4.08 6.34 -17.02
N GLU A 123 4.40 7.57 -17.48
CA GLU A 123 5.50 8.37 -16.95
C GLU A 123 5.32 8.72 -15.47
N TYR A 124 4.09 9.07 -15.07
CA TYR A 124 3.79 9.36 -13.67
C TYR A 124 3.99 8.13 -12.77
N VAL A 125 3.49 6.98 -13.20
CA VAL A 125 3.65 5.70 -12.48
C VAL A 125 5.13 5.28 -12.46
N LEU A 126 5.85 5.43 -13.59
CA LEU A 126 7.28 5.12 -13.68
C LEU A 126 8.13 6.00 -12.77
N ALA A 127 7.76 7.27 -12.57
CA ALA A 127 8.47 8.16 -11.65
C ALA A 127 8.53 7.59 -10.23
N TYR A 128 7.47 6.94 -9.76
CA TYR A 128 7.48 6.26 -8.45
C TYR A 128 8.34 4.99 -8.43
N ILE A 129 8.37 4.24 -9.53
CA ILE A 129 9.18 3.03 -9.65
C ILE A 129 10.69 3.36 -9.65
N THR A 130 11.07 4.44 -10.31
CA THR A 130 12.48 4.85 -10.50
C THR A 130 12.98 5.86 -9.48
N ASN A 131 12.08 6.47 -8.70
CA ASN A 131 12.44 7.51 -7.75
C ASN A 131 13.25 6.94 -6.57
N GLU A 132 14.53 7.27 -6.55
CA GLU A 132 15.45 6.90 -5.45
C GLU A 132 15.06 7.53 -4.09
N GLY A 133 14.29 8.61 -4.10
CA GLY A 133 13.77 9.26 -2.90
C GLY A 133 12.73 8.42 -2.16
N TYR A 134 12.09 7.45 -2.81
CA TYR A 134 11.12 6.54 -2.17
C TYR A 134 11.80 5.23 -1.75
N VAL A 135 11.49 4.78 -0.55
CA VAL A 135 12.02 3.52 -0.01
C VAL A 135 11.43 2.30 -0.74
N THR A 136 10.23 2.46 -1.29
CA THR A 136 9.44 1.31 -1.79
C THR A 136 9.75 0.94 -3.24
N LYS A 137 9.98 1.89 -4.12
CA LYS A 137 10.07 1.67 -5.58
C LYS A 137 8.87 0.87 -6.17
N LEU A 138 7.69 1.02 -5.57
CA LEU A 138 6.46 0.34 -5.98
C LEU A 138 5.64 1.23 -6.92
N SER A 139 4.81 0.63 -7.77
CA SER A 139 3.90 1.35 -8.66
C SER A 139 2.69 1.90 -7.91
N LEU A 140 2.25 3.13 -8.25
CA LEU A 140 0.98 3.66 -7.76
C LEU A 140 -0.22 2.95 -8.42
N ASP A 141 -0.10 2.57 -9.71
CA ASP A 141 -1.13 1.82 -10.42
C ASP A 141 -1.02 0.33 -10.09
N THR A 142 -1.37 -0.02 -8.87
CA THR A 142 -1.35 -1.40 -8.40
C THR A 142 -2.73 -1.82 -7.91
N ASP A 143 -3.21 -2.98 -8.33
CA ASP A 143 -4.30 -3.68 -7.67
C ASP A 143 -3.74 -4.33 -6.39
N TRP A 144 -3.88 -3.61 -5.28
CA TRP A 144 -3.29 -4.02 -4.01
C TRP A 144 -3.88 -5.31 -3.48
N VAL A 145 -5.14 -5.60 -3.76
CA VAL A 145 -5.78 -6.86 -3.38
C VAL A 145 -5.14 -8.03 -4.15
N ALA A 146 -4.99 -7.89 -5.46
CA ALA A 146 -4.34 -8.92 -6.28
C ALA A 146 -2.86 -9.10 -5.90
N ALA A 147 -2.13 -7.99 -5.72
CA ALA A 147 -0.73 -8.00 -5.33
C ALA A 147 -0.51 -8.64 -3.95
N TYR A 148 -1.36 -8.29 -2.96
CA TYR A 148 -1.27 -8.88 -1.63
C TYR A 148 -1.56 -10.38 -1.63
N ASN A 149 -2.55 -10.82 -2.37
CA ASN A 149 -2.87 -12.24 -2.50
C ASN A 149 -1.75 -13.02 -3.21
N ASP A 150 -1.13 -12.42 -4.24
CA ASP A 150 -0.02 -13.05 -4.95
C ASP A 150 1.21 -13.21 -4.05
N ILE A 151 1.63 -12.17 -3.31
CA ILE A 151 2.77 -12.27 -2.41
C ILE A 151 2.53 -13.30 -1.29
N LYS A 152 1.33 -13.34 -0.71
CA LYS A 152 0.97 -14.36 0.29
C LYS A 152 1.12 -15.78 -0.26
N ARG A 153 0.57 -16.05 -1.44
CA ARG A 153 0.66 -17.36 -2.09
C ARG A 153 2.12 -17.77 -2.30
N ARG A 154 2.97 -16.88 -2.81
CA ARG A 154 4.39 -17.16 -3.03
C ARG A 154 5.18 -17.42 -1.74
N MET A 155 4.72 -16.88 -0.62
CA MET A 155 5.34 -17.09 0.69
C MET A 155 4.93 -18.40 1.36
N THR A 156 3.72 -18.89 1.07
CA THR A 156 3.23 -20.17 1.62
C THR A 156 3.66 -21.39 0.80
N SER A 157 4.09 -21.17 -0.44
CA SER A 157 4.52 -22.25 -1.36
C SER A 157 6.01 -22.65 -1.21
N ARG A 158 6.70 -22.11 -0.20
CA ARG A 158 8.10 -22.43 0.15
C ARG A 158 8.18 -23.13 1.50
#